data_5e631c2825d191a65d19e2e129e80e1a
#
_entry.id   5e631c2825d191a65d19e2e129e80e1a
#
_cell.length_a   1.000
_cell.length_b   1.000
_cell.length_c   1.000
_cell.angle_alpha   90.00
_cell.angle_beta   90.00
_cell.angle_gamma   90.00
#
_symmetry.space_group_name_H-M   'P 1'
#
loop_
_entity.id
_entity.type
_entity.pdbx_description
1 polymer ?
#
loop_
_entity_poly.entity_id
_entity_poly.type
_entity_poly.pdbx_seq_one_letter_code
_entity_poly.pdbx_strand_id
1 'polypeptide(L)'
;PGRTRRMDPYTRDVGRMGESDRIEDMYKFKTPSLRNVSLTFPYGHNGAYPTLKGIVKHHLNPLQMYKNWEPSMANLPEAKWLEKIDFVVFADKREQKRLLSRIDINPISIDENEINELVSFLDSLTGKSKNERPLGKPISVPSGIKVD
;
A
#
# COMPACT_ATOMS: atom_id res chain seq x y z
N PRO A 1 -8.49 8.14 -22.03
CA PRO A 1 -8.75 7.97 -20.61
C PRO A 1 -8.76 6.49 -20.30
N GLY A 2 -7.64 6.00 -19.77
CA GLY A 2 -7.46 4.60 -19.40
C GLY A 2 -8.25 4.26 -18.15
N ARG A 3 -9.57 4.32 -18.26
CA ARG A 3 -10.43 3.91 -17.15
C ARG A 3 -10.25 2.42 -16.94
N THR A 4 -9.79 2.07 -15.77
CA THR A 4 -9.77 0.72 -15.25
C THR A 4 -11.12 0.07 -15.56
N ARG A 5 -11.10 -0.94 -16.40
CA ARG A 5 -12.31 -1.74 -16.61
C ARG A 5 -12.57 -2.48 -15.32
N ARG A 6 -13.65 -2.15 -14.64
CA ARG A 6 -14.08 -2.86 -13.44
C ARG A 6 -14.08 -4.35 -13.75
N MET A 7 -13.47 -5.15 -12.84
CA MET A 7 -13.42 -6.61 -12.93
C MET A 7 -12.50 -7.21 -14.01
N ASP A 8 -11.62 -6.43 -14.62
CA ASP A 8 -10.59 -6.99 -15.51
C ASP A 8 -9.33 -7.31 -14.69
N PRO A 9 -9.01 -8.60 -14.44
CA PRO A 9 -7.87 -9.00 -13.62
C PRO A 9 -6.51 -8.63 -14.25
N TYR A 10 -6.51 -8.29 -15.53
CA TYR A 10 -5.30 -7.88 -16.27
C TYR A 10 -5.15 -6.36 -16.33
N THR A 11 -6.10 -5.61 -15.79
CA THR A 11 -6.01 -4.16 -15.74
C THR A 11 -4.94 -3.74 -14.75
N ARG A 12 -3.95 -3.01 -15.25
CA ARG A 12 -2.87 -2.47 -14.44
C ARG A 12 -3.30 -1.18 -13.76
N ASP A 13 -2.88 -1.02 -12.51
CA ASP A 13 -2.98 0.27 -11.84
C ASP A 13 -1.79 1.15 -12.26
N VAL A 14 -2.07 2.10 -13.11
CA VAL A 14 -1.06 3.03 -13.63
C VAL A 14 -0.90 4.29 -12.77
N GLY A 15 -1.60 4.36 -11.64
CA GLY A 15 -1.55 5.48 -10.71
C GLY A 15 -2.03 6.77 -11.35
N ARG A 16 -1.38 7.89 -11.01
CA ARG A 16 -1.73 9.25 -11.48
C ARG A 16 -1.79 9.37 -13.00
N MET A 17 -1.05 8.56 -13.75
CA MET A 17 -1.10 8.57 -15.20
C MET A 17 -2.53 8.31 -15.72
N GLY A 18 -3.36 7.53 -15.00
CA GLY A 18 -4.75 7.28 -15.36
C GLY A 18 -5.64 8.53 -15.40
N GLU A 19 -5.23 9.60 -14.71
CA GLU A 19 -5.92 10.90 -14.64
C GLU A 19 -5.22 11.98 -15.46
N SER A 20 -3.88 11.98 -15.47
CA SER A 20 -3.09 13.05 -16.12
C SER A 20 -2.79 12.79 -17.59
N ASP A 21 -2.93 11.56 -18.08
CA ASP A 21 -2.51 11.09 -19.41
C ASP A 21 -1.00 11.33 -19.70
N ARG A 22 -0.17 11.54 -18.66
CA ARG A 22 1.26 11.82 -18.77
C ARG A 22 2.07 10.60 -18.38
N ILE A 23 2.98 10.18 -19.27
CA ILE A 23 3.81 8.98 -19.06
C ILE A 23 4.75 9.09 -17.85
N GLU A 24 5.18 10.30 -17.50
CA GLU A 24 6.02 10.57 -16.33
C GLU A 24 5.28 10.36 -15.00
N ASP A 25 3.94 10.32 -15.02
CA ASP A 25 3.10 10.06 -13.85
C ASP A 25 2.77 8.57 -13.66
N MET A 26 3.30 7.69 -14.52
CA MET A 26 3.08 6.25 -14.41
C MET A 26 3.61 5.72 -13.07
N TYR A 27 2.74 5.00 -12.35
CA TYR A 27 2.98 4.41 -11.02
C TYR A 27 3.26 5.42 -9.91
N LYS A 28 2.92 6.69 -10.10
CA LYS A 28 2.94 7.68 -9.02
C LYS A 28 1.59 7.71 -8.33
N PHE A 29 1.63 7.76 -7.00
CA PHE A 29 0.45 7.81 -6.14
C PHE A 29 0.55 8.99 -5.18
N LYS A 30 -0.59 9.43 -4.67
CA LYS A 30 -0.62 10.50 -3.67
C LYS A 30 0.07 10.03 -2.39
N THR A 31 0.99 10.86 -1.87
CA THR A 31 1.56 10.64 -0.53
C THR A 31 0.49 10.86 0.53
N PRO A 32 0.15 9.85 1.33
CA PRO A 32 -0.83 9.99 2.41
C PRO A 32 -0.25 10.73 3.61
N SER A 33 -1.14 11.18 4.52
CA SER A 33 -0.72 11.70 5.82
C SER A 33 -0.16 10.56 6.68
N LEU A 34 0.88 10.87 7.47
CA LEU A 34 1.44 9.93 8.44
C LEU A 34 0.70 9.96 9.79
N ARG A 35 -0.28 10.85 9.97
CA ARG A 35 -1.09 10.89 11.19
C ARG A 35 -1.84 9.56 11.37
N ASN A 36 -1.72 8.97 12.55
CA ASN A 36 -2.30 7.67 12.90
C ASN A 36 -1.83 6.52 12.01
N VAL A 37 -0.68 6.66 11.34
CA VAL A 37 -0.21 5.67 10.37
C VAL A 37 -0.07 4.27 10.96
N SER A 38 0.33 4.14 12.24
CA SER A 38 0.46 2.83 12.90
C SER A 38 -0.86 2.05 13.05
N LEU A 39 -1.99 2.71 12.82
CA LEU A 39 -3.33 2.10 12.93
C LEU A 39 -3.93 1.74 11.56
N THR A 40 -3.27 2.09 10.46
CA THR A 40 -3.85 2.02 9.11
C THR A 40 -3.25 0.90 8.26
N PHE A 41 -2.90 -0.22 8.89
CA PHE A 41 -2.47 -1.41 8.17
C PHE A 41 -3.63 -2.01 7.33
N PRO A 42 -3.32 -2.77 6.26
CA PRO A 42 -2.00 -3.02 5.66
C PRO A 42 -1.46 -1.81 4.90
N TYR A 43 -0.13 -1.75 4.74
CA TYR A 43 0.59 -0.62 4.16
C TYR A 43 0.98 -0.84 2.70
N GLY A 44 1.36 0.27 2.05
CA GLY A 44 1.60 0.33 0.62
C GLY A 44 0.31 0.56 -0.15
N HIS A 45 0.42 0.95 -1.42
CA HIS A 45 -0.74 1.30 -2.23
C HIS A 45 -1.79 0.17 -2.32
N ASN A 46 -1.34 -1.06 -2.41
CA ASN A 46 -2.16 -2.27 -2.55
C ASN A 46 -2.16 -3.15 -1.29
N GLY A 47 -1.71 -2.63 -0.14
CA GLY A 47 -1.64 -3.41 1.09
C GLY A 47 -0.56 -4.50 1.11
N ALA A 48 0.51 -4.33 0.32
CA ALA A 48 1.56 -5.33 0.17
C ALA A 48 2.36 -5.63 1.45
N TYR A 49 2.31 -4.73 2.44
CA TYR A 49 3.07 -4.86 3.69
C TYR A 49 2.14 -4.89 4.90
N PRO A 50 2.09 -6.00 5.64
CA PRO A 50 1.21 -6.10 6.81
C PRO A 50 1.73 -5.32 8.02
N THR A 51 3.01 -4.90 8.03
CA THR A 51 3.65 -4.23 9.16
C THR A 51 4.20 -2.85 8.80
N LEU A 52 4.16 -1.92 9.76
CA LEU A 52 4.74 -0.59 9.63
C LEU A 52 6.25 -0.68 9.33
N LYS A 53 6.96 -1.59 9.99
CA LYS A 53 8.39 -1.85 9.73
C LYS A 53 8.65 -2.31 8.30
N GLY A 54 7.76 -3.13 7.73
CA GLY A 54 7.86 -3.60 6.34
C GLY A 54 7.79 -2.45 5.34
N ILE A 55 6.83 -1.53 5.50
CA ILE A 55 6.73 -0.38 4.60
C ILE A 55 7.88 0.63 4.81
N VAL A 56 8.40 0.81 6.02
CA VAL A 56 9.60 1.61 6.28
C VAL A 56 10.78 1.04 5.49
N LYS A 57 11.04 -0.26 5.59
CA LYS A 57 12.10 -0.94 4.81
C LYS A 57 11.90 -0.79 3.30
N HIS A 58 10.65 -0.83 2.83
CA HIS A 58 10.35 -0.58 1.42
C HIS A 58 10.77 0.84 0.98
N HIS A 59 10.46 1.86 1.76
CA HIS A 59 10.87 3.23 1.44
C HIS A 59 12.39 3.44 1.50
N LEU A 60 13.09 2.69 2.35
CA LEU A 60 14.55 2.74 2.43
C LEU A 60 15.24 2.08 1.22
N ASN A 61 14.69 0.97 0.72
CA ASN A 61 15.26 0.27 -0.44
C ASN A 61 14.16 -0.47 -1.23
N PRO A 62 13.40 0.26 -2.07
CA PRO A 62 12.27 -0.32 -2.79
C PRO A 62 12.68 -1.42 -3.78
N LEU A 63 13.86 -1.31 -4.39
CA LEU A 63 14.35 -2.32 -5.34
C LEU A 63 14.61 -3.66 -4.66
N GLN A 64 15.29 -3.65 -3.50
CA GLN A 64 15.56 -4.87 -2.75
C GLN A 64 14.29 -5.47 -2.18
N MET A 65 13.42 -4.63 -1.62
CA MET A 65 12.13 -5.08 -1.08
C MET A 65 11.25 -5.68 -2.17
N TYR A 66 11.22 -5.10 -3.37
CA TYR A 66 10.49 -5.66 -4.50
C TYR A 66 11.03 -7.05 -4.91
N LYS A 67 12.35 -7.23 -4.95
CA LYS A 67 12.98 -8.51 -5.30
C LYS A 67 12.71 -9.62 -4.28
N ASN A 68 12.59 -9.26 -3.01
CA ASN A 68 12.40 -10.19 -1.90
C ASN A 68 10.92 -10.38 -1.52
N TRP A 69 10.01 -9.60 -2.14
CA TRP A 69 8.60 -9.69 -1.84
C TRP A 69 7.96 -10.91 -2.52
N GLU A 70 7.16 -11.62 -1.76
CA GLU A 70 6.40 -12.79 -2.23
C GLU A 70 4.91 -12.63 -1.91
N PRO A 71 4.00 -13.21 -2.72
CA PRO A 71 2.56 -13.19 -2.49
C PRO A 71 2.12 -13.62 -1.09
N SER A 72 2.84 -14.56 -0.48
CA SER A 72 2.61 -15.05 0.88
C SER A 72 2.79 -13.99 1.97
N MET A 73 3.48 -12.88 1.67
CA MET A 73 3.67 -11.76 2.59
C MET A 73 2.44 -10.83 2.66
N ALA A 74 1.57 -10.88 1.66
CA ALA A 74 0.36 -10.08 1.64
C ALA A 74 -0.71 -10.69 2.56
N ASN A 75 -1.36 -9.84 3.35
CA ASN A 75 -2.52 -10.23 4.14
C ASN A 75 -3.79 -9.83 3.38
N LEU A 76 -4.29 -10.74 2.54
CA LEU A 76 -5.48 -10.52 1.75
C LEU A 76 -6.72 -11.09 2.46
N PRO A 77 -7.89 -10.43 2.34
CA PRO A 77 -9.14 -11.03 2.80
C PRO A 77 -9.46 -12.29 1.98
N GLU A 78 -10.05 -13.28 2.62
CA GLU A 78 -10.48 -14.51 1.94
C GLU A 78 -11.57 -14.20 0.90
N ALA A 79 -11.25 -14.41 -0.36
CA ALA A 79 -12.15 -14.23 -1.49
C ALA A 79 -11.89 -15.31 -2.56
N LYS A 80 -12.48 -16.48 -2.37
CA LYS A 80 -12.23 -17.67 -3.23
C LYS A 80 -12.33 -17.40 -4.73
N TRP A 81 -13.18 -16.48 -5.15
CA TRP A 81 -13.32 -16.10 -6.56
C TRP A 81 -12.17 -15.23 -7.10
N LEU A 82 -11.33 -14.65 -6.22
CA LEU A 82 -10.19 -13.81 -6.58
C LEU A 82 -8.85 -14.57 -6.53
N GLU A 83 -8.76 -15.66 -5.76
CA GLU A 83 -7.51 -16.41 -5.52
C GLU A 83 -6.72 -16.74 -6.79
N LYS A 84 -7.42 -17.02 -7.89
CA LYS A 84 -6.80 -17.35 -9.17
C LYS A 84 -6.26 -16.13 -9.94
N ILE A 85 -6.69 -14.93 -9.56
CA ILE A 85 -6.39 -13.71 -10.32
C ILE A 85 -5.66 -12.63 -9.50
N ASP A 86 -5.57 -12.78 -8.17
CA ASP A 86 -4.97 -11.77 -7.29
C ASP A 86 -3.56 -11.34 -7.68
N PHE A 87 -2.74 -12.26 -8.19
CA PHE A 87 -1.34 -11.98 -8.51
C PHE A 87 -1.01 -12.08 -10.01
N VAL A 88 -2.02 -12.08 -10.89
CA VAL A 88 -1.81 -12.21 -12.33
C VAL A 88 -0.95 -11.07 -12.89
N VAL A 89 -1.25 -9.82 -12.47
CA VAL A 89 -0.49 -8.64 -12.90
C VAL A 89 0.91 -8.65 -12.30
N PHE A 90 1.06 -9.08 -11.05
CA PHE A 90 2.37 -9.24 -10.40
C PHE A 90 3.24 -10.27 -11.12
N ALA A 91 2.67 -11.36 -11.63
CA ALA A 91 3.38 -12.39 -12.37
C ALA A 91 3.77 -11.97 -13.81
N ASP A 92 3.20 -10.90 -14.34
CA ASP A 92 3.51 -10.40 -15.70
C ASP A 92 4.93 -9.80 -15.75
N LYS A 93 5.82 -10.48 -16.47
CA LYS A 93 7.22 -10.05 -16.65
C LYS A 93 7.37 -8.68 -17.32
N ARG A 94 6.44 -8.28 -18.17
CA ARG A 94 6.45 -6.95 -18.80
C ARG A 94 6.11 -5.88 -17.78
N GLU A 95 5.14 -6.15 -16.91
CA GLU A 95 4.74 -5.24 -15.85
C GLU A 95 5.85 -5.11 -14.80
N GLN A 96 6.46 -6.20 -14.38
CA GLN A 96 7.63 -6.20 -13.51
C GLN A 96 8.75 -5.28 -14.05
N LYS A 97 9.07 -5.42 -15.35
CA LYS A 97 10.08 -4.58 -16.00
C LYS A 97 9.70 -3.09 -15.99
N ARG A 98 8.43 -2.77 -16.23
CA ARG A 98 7.93 -1.39 -16.20
C ARG A 98 8.03 -0.78 -14.80
N LEU A 99 7.57 -1.51 -13.78
CA LEU A 99 7.66 -1.08 -12.39
C LEU A 99 9.10 -0.81 -11.97
N LEU A 100 10.01 -1.76 -12.25
CA LEU A 100 11.43 -1.62 -11.92
C LEU A 100 12.06 -0.40 -12.60
N SER A 101 11.67 -0.09 -13.84
CA SER A 101 12.20 1.07 -14.58
C SER A 101 11.72 2.43 -14.04
N ARG A 102 10.74 2.43 -13.12
CA ARG A 102 10.17 3.65 -12.52
C ARG A 102 10.56 3.87 -11.07
N ILE A 103 11.37 2.99 -10.51
CA ILE A 103 11.96 3.21 -9.19
C ILE A 103 13.04 4.28 -9.34
N ASP A 104 12.79 5.44 -8.75
CA ASP A 104 13.65 6.63 -8.79
C ASP A 104 14.24 6.99 -7.42
N ILE A 105 14.01 6.17 -6.40
CA ILE A 105 14.51 6.35 -5.04
C ILE A 105 15.88 5.69 -4.90
N ASN A 106 16.88 6.45 -4.47
CA ASN A 106 18.18 5.92 -4.10
C ASN A 106 18.08 5.19 -2.75
N PRO A 107 18.64 3.98 -2.63
CA PRO A 107 18.65 3.27 -1.36
C PRO A 107 19.32 4.08 -0.24
N ILE A 108 18.70 4.07 0.93
CA ILE A 108 19.24 4.64 2.16
C ILE A 108 19.60 3.46 3.06
N SER A 109 20.89 3.42 3.50
CA SER A 109 21.40 2.38 4.40
C SER A 109 21.36 2.91 5.83
N ILE A 110 20.57 2.28 6.66
CA ILE A 110 20.51 2.50 8.10
C ILE A 110 20.47 1.14 8.79
N ASP A 111 20.82 1.10 10.08
CA ASP A 111 20.80 -0.14 10.85
C ASP A 111 19.39 -0.49 11.39
N GLU A 112 19.27 -1.67 12.00
CA GLU A 112 17.99 -2.13 12.56
C GLU A 112 17.52 -1.31 13.76
N ASN A 113 18.43 -0.66 14.52
CA ASN A 113 18.06 0.20 15.63
C ASN A 113 17.45 1.50 15.09
N GLU A 114 18.07 2.11 14.09
CA GLU A 114 17.55 3.29 13.41
C GLU A 114 16.18 3.02 12.77
N ILE A 115 15.99 1.83 12.19
CA ILE A 115 14.66 1.41 11.69
C ILE A 115 13.63 1.35 12.82
N ASN A 116 14.00 0.78 13.99
CA ASN A 116 13.09 0.70 15.13
C ASN A 116 12.79 2.08 15.72
N GLU A 117 13.73 3.00 15.71
CA GLU A 117 13.53 4.41 16.11
C GLU A 117 12.56 5.11 15.15
N LEU A 118 12.69 4.91 13.84
CA LEU A 118 11.73 5.42 12.85
C LEU A 118 10.31 4.86 13.09
N VAL A 119 10.20 3.57 13.36
CA VAL A 119 8.88 2.96 13.69
C VAL A 119 8.30 3.59 14.95
N SER A 120 9.12 3.77 16.01
CA SER A 120 8.71 4.41 17.26
C SER A 120 8.26 5.86 17.05
N PHE A 121 8.98 6.59 16.18
CA PHE A 121 8.56 7.94 15.78
C PHE A 121 7.20 7.92 15.09
N LEU A 122 6.99 7.03 14.13
CA LEU A 122 5.71 6.90 13.40
C LEU A 122 4.56 6.51 14.35
N ASP A 123 4.82 5.65 15.34
CA ASP A 123 3.85 5.30 16.39
C ASP A 123 3.47 6.52 17.24
N SER A 124 4.41 7.42 17.51
CA SER A 124 4.17 8.66 18.26
C SER A 124 3.23 9.63 17.57
N LEU A 125 3.04 9.49 16.25
CA LEU A 125 2.08 10.29 15.47
C LEU A 125 0.63 9.84 15.65
N THR A 126 0.39 8.87 16.54
CA THR A 126 -0.94 8.38 16.86
C THR A 126 -1.64 9.35 17.82
N GLY A 127 -2.77 9.89 17.38
CA GLY A 127 -3.56 10.84 18.18
C GLY A 127 -4.21 10.16 19.39
N LYS A 128 -4.30 10.90 20.52
CA LYS A 128 -4.95 10.42 21.75
C LYS A 128 -6.43 10.11 21.55
N SER A 129 -7.11 10.86 20.70
CA SER A 129 -8.54 10.75 20.41
C SER A 129 -8.89 9.79 19.27
N LYS A 130 -7.97 8.88 18.92
CA LYS A 130 -8.14 7.96 17.78
C LYS A 130 -9.44 7.15 17.77
N ASN A 131 -10.00 6.89 18.97
CA ASN A 131 -11.23 6.12 19.16
C ASN A 131 -12.37 6.97 19.74
N GLU A 132 -12.18 8.29 19.87
CA GLU A 132 -13.17 9.18 20.48
C GLU A 132 -14.14 9.74 19.45
N ARG A 133 -15.38 9.91 19.88
CA ARG A 133 -16.42 10.56 19.07
C ARG A 133 -16.19 12.09 19.05
N PRO A 134 -16.68 12.79 18.02
CA PRO A 134 -17.54 12.35 16.91
C PRO A 134 -16.80 11.70 15.73
N LEU A 135 -15.46 11.69 15.70
CA LEU A 135 -14.66 11.22 14.56
C LEU A 135 -14.39 9.71 14.60
N GLY A 136 -14.86 9.03 15.62
CA GLY A 136 -14.74 7.58 15.74
C GLY A 136 -15.81 6.83 14.94
N LYS A 137 -15.60 5.53 14.85
CA LYS A 137 -16.56 4.56 14.30
C LYS A 137 -17.93 4.73 15.00
N PRO A 138 -19.06 4.86 14.29
CA PRO A 138 -20.38 4.94 14.90
C PRO A 138 -20.74 3.62 15.59
N ILE A 139 -21.54 3.66 16.65
CA ILE A 139 -22.02 2.45 17.34
C ILE A 139 -22.99 1.68 16.45
N SER A 140 -23.78 2.40 15.68
CA SER A 140 -24.76 1.84 14.76
C SER A 140 -24.98 2.79 13.59
N VAL A 141 -25.44 2.27 12.48
CA VAL A 141 -25.89 3.04 11.32
C VAL A 141 -27.38 2.80 11.07
N PRO A 142 -28.12 3.79 10.50
CA PRO A 142 -29.55 3.66 10.28
C PRO A 142 -29.99 2.44 9.47
N SER A 143 -29.11 1.94 8.61
CA SER A 143 -29.31 0.72 7.78
C SER A 143 -29.27 -0.59 8.58
N GLY A 144 -28.85 -0.57 9.86
CA GLY A 144 -28.67 -1.76 10.68
C GLY A 144 -27.48 -2.64 10.30
N ILE A 145 -26.67 -2.22 9.34
CA ILE A 145 -25.45 -2.96 8.93
C ILE A 145 -24.43 -2.85 10.07
N LYS A 146 -23.77 -3.98 10.39
CA LYS A 146 -22.65 -3.98 11.33
C LYS A 146 -21.54 -3.06 10.84
N VAL A 147 -21.02 -2.25 11.76
CA VAL A 147 -19.88 -1.36 11.50
C VAL A 147 -18.65 -2.01 12.13
N ASP A 148 -17.76 -2.55 11.30
CA ASP A 148 -16.51 -3.22 11.70
C ASP A 148 -15.37 -2.23 11.97
#